data_6d11f28488ff186fb5000d4ae6a33c05
#
_entry.id   6d11f28488ff186fb5000d4ae6a33c05
#
_cell.length_a   1.000
_cell.length_b   1.000
_cell.length_c   1.000
_cell.angle_alpha   90.00
_cell.angle_beta   90.00
_cell.angle_gamma   90.00
#
_symmetry.space_group_name_H-M   'P 1'
#
loop_
_entity.id
_entity.type
_entity.pdbx_description
1 polymer ?
#
loop_
_entity_poly.entity_id
_entity_poly.type
_entity_poly.pdbx_seq_one_letter_code
_entity_poly.pdbx_strand_id
1 'polypeptide(L)'
;MDFQSGDKSLVEPGHFGSSKDNIIIVENFVDLKDLKVIQDFLPKINEWMDAGENTYAEDGTCTYDASYWSNRQCSHDILSRINLDVYNLVDKYILKMKYLLEDTFKVQVSARPPVIIRWFPGLEQQPHADKQLNDGSPNPFPTYDLNSLIYYNDDFEGGELYYPQHDLEVKPKPGLAVAHPGDVSYLHGVKKVISGERFTTPSFYTITDLLK
;
A
#
# COMPACT_ATOMS: atom_id res chain seq x y z
N MET A 1 7.71 -14.64 -8.11
CA MET A 1 9.15 -14.37 -7.92
C MET A 1 9.27 -13.62 -6.61
N ASP A 2 9.97 -14.19 -5.65
CA ASP A 2 10.30 -13.47 -4.42
C ASP A 2 11.47 -12.54 -4.74
N PHE A 3 11.19 -11.25 -4.85
CA PHE A 3 12.26 -10.26 -5.00
C PHE A 3 13.06 -10.22 -3.70
N GLN A 4 14.33 -10.64 -3.77
CA GLN A 4 15.23 -10.62 -2.64
C GLN A 4 15.82 -9.22 -2.43
N SER A 5 16.24 -8.94 -1.21
CA SER A 5 17.03 -7.74 -0.91
C SER A 5 18.27 -7.71 -1.80
N GLY A 6 18.34 -6.74 -2.71
CA GLY A 6 19.40 -6.60 -3.71
C GLY A 6 18.93 -6.40 -5.14
N ASP A 7 17.63 -6.66 -5.44
CA ASP A 7 17.07 -6.35 -6.74
C ASP A 7 17.04 -4.83 -6.95
N LYS A 8 17.49 -4.39 -8.12
CA LYS A 8 17.47 -2.97 -8.48
C LYS A 8 16.23 -2.70 -9.31
N SER A 9 15.62 -1.53 -9.09
CA SER A 9 14.60 -1.01 -9.98
C SER A 9 15.15 -0.77 -11.39
N LEU A 10 14.29 -0.91 -12.41
CA LEU A 10 14.60 -0.52 -13.78
C LEU A 10 14.55 1.00 -13.99
N VAL A 11 13.97 1.74 -13.05
CA VAL A 11 13.81 3.19 -13.14
C VAL A 11 14.44 3.87 -11.92
N GLU A 12 15.13 4.96 -12.19
CA GLU A 12 15.66 5.82 -11.14
C GLU A 12 14.53 6.60 -10.45
N PRO A 13 14.71 7.01 -9.20
CA PRO A 13 13.80 7.94 -8.54
C PRO A 13 13.56 9.20 -9.39
N GLY A 14 12.31 9.69 -9.42
CA GLY A 14 11.91 10.83 -10.23
C GLY A 14 11.63 10.51 -11.70
N HIS A 15 11.68 9.23 -12.13
CA HIS A 15 11.41 8.81 -13.50
C HIS A 15 10.07 9.33 -14.03
N PHE A 16 9.03 9.37 -13.22
CA PHE A 16 7.69 9.84 -13.60
C PHE A 16 7.49 11.34 -13.37
N GLY A 17 8.54 12.07 -12.97
CA GLY A 17 8.42 13.47 -12.56
C GLY A 17 7.67 13.66 -11.26
N SER A 18 7.15 14.86 -11.02
CA SER A 18 6.48 15.24 -9.77
C SER A 18 5.07 15.84 -10.00
N SER A 19 4.40 15.48 -11.09
CA SER A 19 3.05 15.98 -11.37
C SER A 19 2.03 15.36 -10.40
N LYS A 20 1.13 16.20 -9.86
CA LYS A 20 -0.04 15.74 -9.11
C LYS A 20 -0.93 14.78 -9.90
N ASP A 21 -0.93 14.88 -11.24
CA ASP A 21 -1.72 14.03 -12.14
C ASP A 21 -1.27 12.56 -12.11
N ASN A 22 -0.07 12.27 -11.60
CA ASN A 22 0.40 10.91 -11.37
C ASN A 22 -0.19 10.28 -10.09
N ILE A 23 -0.94 11.05 -9.29
CA ILE A 23 -1.72 10.50 -8.17
C ILE A 23 -3.10 10.16 -8.71
N ILE A 24 -3.32 8.87 -8.92
CA ILE A 24 -4.55 8.32 -9.52
C ILE A 24 -5.54 8.04 -8.40
N ILE A 25 -6.75 8.58 -8.49
CA ILE A 25 -7.84 8.35 -7.53
C ILE A 25 -9.03 7.79 -8.30
N VAL A 26 -9.47 6.58 -7.94
CA VAL A 26 -10.58 5.90 -8.61
C VAL A 26 -11.67 5.58 -7.60
N GLU A 27 -12.79 6.29 -7.68
CA GLU A 27 -13.99 5.97 -6.90
C GLU A 27 -14.68 4.71 -7.46
N ASN A 28 -15.32 3.93 -6.61
CA ASN A 28 -16.01 2.68 -6.97
C ASN A 28 -15.09 1.70 -7.73
N PHE A 29 -13.81 1.70 -7.37
CA PHE A 29 -12.82 0.79 -7.98
C PHE A 29 -13.14 -0.68 -7.70
N VAL A 30 -13.60 -0.98 -6.48
CA VAL A 30 -14.09 -2.30 -6.09
C VAL A 30 -15.60 -2.37 -6.36
N ASP A 31 -16.04 -3.39 -7.10
CA ASP A 31 -17.46 -3.62 -7.39
C ASP A 31 -18.23 -3.84 -6.09
N LEU A 32 -19.42 -3.26 -5.95
CA LEU A 32 -20.21 -3.29 -4.70
C LEU A 32 -20.47 -4.71 -4.19
N LYS A 33 -20.70 -5.66 -5.08
CA LYS A 33 -20.92 -7.08 -4.70
C LYS A 33 -19.66 -7.67 -4.04
N ASP A 34 -18.51 -7.46 -4.63
CA ASP A 34 -17.25 -7.99 -4.15
C ASP A 34 -16.79 -7.26 -2.87
N LEU A 35 -17.00 -5.94 -2.85
CA LEU A 35 -16.76 -5.13 -1.66
C LEU A 35 -17.55 -5.64 -0.45
N LYS A 36 -18.82 -5.96 -0.64
CA LYS A 36 -19.66 -6.52 0.42
C LYS A 36 -19.12 -7.85 0.96
N VAL A 37 -18.64 -8.73 0.09
CA VAL A 37 -18.02 -10.00 0.50
C VAL A 37 -16.77 -9.76 1.35
N ILE A 38 -15.91 -8.81 0.92
CA ILE A 38 -14.71 -8.45 1.69
C ILE A 38 -15.10 -7.85 3.04
N GLN A 39 -16.02 -6.87 3.07
CA GLN A 39 -16.48 -6.22 4.31
C GLN A 39 -17.09 -7.22 5.30
N ASP A 40 -17.89 -8.19 4.84
CA ASP A 40 -18.49 -9.22 5.70
C ASP A 40 -17.45 -10.19 6.29
N PHE A 41 -16.27 -10.23 5.71
CA PHE A 41 -15.16 -11.03 6.19
C PHE A 41 -14.24 -10.28 7.17
N LEU A 42 -14.04 -8.97 7.02
CA LEU A 42 -13.10 -8.18 7.85
C LEU A 42 -13.25 -8.46 9.36
N PRO A 43 -14.45 -8.43 9.97
CA PRO A 43 -14.61 -8.68 11.41
C PRO A 43 -14.37 -10.14 11.81
N LYS A 44 -14.22 -11.06 10.85
CA LYS A 44 -13.97 -12.49 11.08
C LYS A 44 -12.48 -12.84 11.03
N ILE A 45 -11.62 -11.87 10.66
CA ILE A 45 -10.18 -12.09 10.66
C ILE A 45 -9.72 -12.23 12.12
N ASN A 46 -9.33 -13.42 12.50
CA ASN A 46 -8.91 -13.79 13.85
C ASN A 46 -7.42 -14.11 13.95
N GLU A 47 -6.69 -13.99 12.85
CA GLU A 47 -5.27 -14.24 12.78
C GLU A 47 -4.56 -13.08 12.06
N TRP A 48 -3.53 -12.55 12.71
CA TRP A 48 -2.76 -11.40 12.25
C TRP A 48 -1.27 -11.73 12.38
N MET A 49 -0.48 -11.25 11.44
CA MET A 49 0.94 -11.50 11.39
C MET A 49 1.64 -10.97 12.64
N ASP A 50 2.51 -11.77 13.21
CA ASP A 50 3.57 -11.31 14.08
C ASP A 50 4.70 -10.77 13.19
N ALA A 51 5.02 -9.49 13.32
CA ALA A 51 6.02 -8.84 12.49
C ALA A 51 7.47 -9.14 12.91
N GLY A 52 7.66 -9.98 13.93
CA GLY A 52 8.97 -10.40 14.42
C GLY A 52 9.66 -9.35 15.28
N GLU A 53 10.94 -9.13 15.07
CA GLU A 53 11.78 -8.22 15.83
C GLU A 53 12.11 -6.93 15.07
N ASN A 54 12.32 -5.85 15.83
CA ASN A 54 12.78 -4.58 15.28
C ASN A 54 14.16 -4.74 14.63
N THR A 55 14.36 -4.06 13.52
CA THR A 55 15.68 -3.97 12.89
C THR A 55 16.27 -2.57 13.05
N TYR A 56 17.60 -2.51 13.14
CA TYR A 56 18.31 -1.27 13.40
C TYR A 56 19.49 -1.13 12.42
N ALA A 57 19.78 0.11 12.02
CA ALA A 57 21.00 0.46 11.32
C ALA A 57 22.21 0.44 12.27
N GLU A 58 23.43 0.53 11.72
CA GLU A 58 24.68 0.55 12.50
C GLU A 58 24.74 1.71 13.52
N ASP A 59 24.09 2.84 13.22
CA ASP A 59 24.01 4.01 14.10
C ASP A 59 22.92 3.88 15.20
N GLY A 60 22.21 2.73 15.25
CA GLY A 60 21.14 2.48 16.21
C GLY A 60 19.77 3.02 15.79
N THR A 61 19.63 3.62 14.60
CA THR A 61 18.33 4.06 14.07
C THR A 61 17.46 2.85 13.77
N CYS A 62 16.22 2.82 14.29
CA CYS A 62 15.25 1.78 13.96
C CYS A 62 14.86 1.89 12.49
N THR A 63 15.20 0.88 11.69
CA THR A 63 14.89 0.80 10.26
C THR A 63 13.60 0.05 9.97
N TYR A 64 13.16 -0.80 10.90
CA TYR A 64 11.89 -1.50 10.86
C TYR A 64 11.37 -1.70 12.28
N ASP A 65 10.23 -1.11 12.57
CA ASP A 65 9.53 -1.27 13.83
C ASP A 65 8.48 -2.39 13.74
N ALA A 66 8.90 -3.59 14.13
CA ALA A 66 8.03 -4.76 14.14
C ALA A 66 6.83 -4.55 15.08
N SER A 67 7.00 -3.85 16.19
CA SER A 67 5.93 -3.59 17.16
C SER A 67 4.82 -2.73 16.54
N TYR A 68 5.19 -1.81 15.65
CA TYR A 68 4.25 -0.98 14.91
C TYR A 68 3.43 -1.80 13.89
N TRP A 69 4.01 -2.87 13.32
CA TRP A 69 3.35 -3.68 12.29
C TRP A 69 2.69 -4.95 12.82
N SER A 70 3.09 -5.45 13.99
CA SER A 70 2.52 -6.65 14.62
C SER A 70 1.01 -6.50 14.86
N ASN A 71 0.28 -7.60 14.66
CA ASN A 71 -1.18 -7.68 14.79
C ASN A 71 -1.98 -6.74 13.87
N ARG A 72 -1.36 -6.25 12.79
CA ARG A 72 -2.00 -5.33 11.83
C ARG A 72 -2.15 -5.89 10.44
N GLN A 73 -1.33 -6.87 10.07
CA GLN A 73 -1.29 -7.43 8.72
C GLN A 73 -1.90 -8.83 8.70
N CYS A 74 -2.95 -9.03 7.92
CA CYS A 74 -3.39 -10.33 7.45
C CYS A 74 -2.62 -10.60 6.15
N SER A 75 -1.45 -11.27 6.25
CA SER A 75 -0.55 -11.54 5.13
C SER A 75 -1.20 -12.46 4.10
N HIS A 76 -0.61 -12.55 2.90
CA HIS A 76 -1.12 -13.42 1.84
C HIS A 76 -1.22 -14.89 2.27
N ASP A 77 -0.26 -15.40 3.06
CA ASP A 77 -0.29 -16.78 3.59
C ASP A 77 -1.45 -16.98 4.56
N ILE A 78 -1.65 -16.02 5.47
CA ILE A 78 -2.77 -16.06 6.41
C ILE A 78 -4.08 -15.96 5.64
N LEU A 79 -4.23 -14.93 4.79
CA LEU A 79 -5.47 -14.65 4.07
C LEU A 79 -5.89 -15.81 3.17
N SER A 80 -4.95 -16.38 2.39
CA SER A 80 -5.25 -17.52 1.50
C SER A 80 -5.66 -18.77 2.28
N ARG A 81 -5.12 -18.97 3.47
CA ARG A 81 -5.43 -20.13 4.33
C ARG A 81 -6.77 -19.97 5.05
N ILE A 82 -7.09 -18.77 5.54
CA ILE A 82 -8.33 -18.55 6.30
C ILE A 82 -9.54 -18.28 5.41
N ASN A 83 -9.34 -17.68 4.23
CA ASN A 83 -10.41 -17.44 3.24
C ASN A 83 -9.87 -17.25 1.82
N LEU A 84 -9.80 -18.33 1.06
CA LEU A 84 -9.30 -18.31 -0.31
C LEU A 84 -10.17 -17.47 -1.26
N ASP A 85 -11.49 -17.40 -1.04
CA ASP A 85 -12.39 -16.61 -1.88
C ASP A 85 -12.11 -15.11 -1.71
N VAL A 86 -11.94 -14.63 -0.48
CA VAL A 86 -11.55 -13.24 -0.23
C VAL A 86 -10.13 -12.96 -0.72
N TYR A 87 -9.20 -13.89 -0.54
CA TYR A 87 -7.87 -13.77 -1.13
C TYR A 87 -7.95 -13.52 -2.65
N ASN A 88 -8.71 -14.36 -3.37
CA ASN A 88 -8.87 -14.24 -4.82
C ASN A 88 -9.58 -12.93 -5.22
N LEU A 89 -10.52 -12.43 -4.40
CA LEU A 89 -11.15 -11.13 -4.65
C LEU A 89 -10.16 -9.97 -4.48
N VAL A 90 -9.35 -9.98 -3.43
CA VAL A 90 -8.32 -8.95 -3.21
C VAL A 90 -7.30 -8.99 -4.35
N ASP A 91 -6.82 -10.18 -4.72
CA ASP A 91 -5.88 -10.36 -5.83
C ASP A 91 -6.46 -9.87 -7.17
N LYS A 92 -7.74 -10.15 -7.46
CA LYS A 92 -8.46 -9.60 -8.63
C LYS A 92 -8.31 -8.08 -8.73
N TYR A 93 -8.45 -7.35 -7.61
CA TYR A 93 -8.37 -5.89 -7.61
C TYR A 93 -6.93 -5.37 -7.64
N ILE A 94 -5.96 -6.11 -7.11
CA ILE A 94 -4.54 -5.84 -7.30
C ILE A 94 -4.18 -5.99 -8.79
N LEU A 95 -4.65 -7.03 -9.46
CA LEU A 95 -4.45 -7.22 -10.90
C LEU A 95 -5.19 -6.16 -11.74
N LYS A 96 -6.39 -5.76 -11.35
CA LYS A 96 -7.10 -4.64 -12.00
C LYS A 96 -6.29 -3.34 -11.90
N MET A 97 -5.70 -3.06 -10.72
CA MET A 97 -4.83 -1.90 -10.54
C MET A 97 -3.54 -2.03 -11.34
N LYS A 98 -2.91 -3.21 -11.38
CA LYS A 98 -1.75 -3.49 -12.23
C LYS A 98 -1.99 -3.03 -13.66
N TYR A 99 -3.08 -3.45 -14.28
CA TYR A 99 -3.39 -3.07 -15.66
C TYR A 99 -3.66 -1.57 -15.84
N LEU A 100 -4.29 -0.93 -14.85
CA LEU A 100 -4.47 0.53 -14.86
C LEU A 100 -3.12 1.26 -14.80
N LEU A 101 -2.19 0.80 -13.95
CA LEU A 101 -0.86 1.37 -13.83
C LEU A 101 -0.03 1.16 -15.11
N GLU A 102 -0.09 -0.04 -15.69
CA GLU A 102 0.60 -0.36 -16.95
C GLU A 102 0.12 0.54 -18.11
N ASP A 103 -1.20 0.76 -18.19
CA ASP A 103 -1.75 1.66 -19.21
C ASP A 103 -1.41 3.13 -18.93
N THR A 104 -1.47 3.58 -17.68
CA THR A 104 -1.22 4.97 -17.32
C THR A 104 0.24 5.36 -17.50
N PHE A 105 1.16 4.55 -16.98
CA PHE A 105 2.59 4.87 -16.93
C PHE A 105 3.39 4.28 -18.09
N LYS A 106 2.74 3.52 -18.99
CA LYS A 106 3.37 2.86 -20.15
C LYS A 106 4.53 1.95 -19.75
N VAL A 107 4.28 1.11 -18.77
CA VAL A 107 5.23 0.14 -18.22
C VAL A 107 4.60 -1.24 -18.15
N GLN A 108 5.41 -2.28 -17.92
CA GLN A 108 4.93 -3.55 -17.38
C GLN A 108 5.36 -3.65 -15.92
N VAL A 109 4.50 -4.18 -15.07
CA VAL A 109 4.80 -4.34 -13.65
C VAL A 109 4.48 -5.74 -13.13
N SER A 110 5.21 -6.14 -12.10
CA SER A 110 4.89 -7.28 -11.23
C SER A 110 4.29 -6.78 -9.94
N ALA A 111 3.16 -7.34 -9.52
CA ALA A 111 2.49 -6.97 -8.28
C ALA A 111 2.94 -7.85 -7.11
N ARG A 112 2.97 -7.29 -5.90
CA ARG A 112 3.15 -8.06 -4.66
C ARG A 112 1.86 -8.81 -4.30
N PRO A 113 1.94 -9.93 -3.56
CA PRO A 113 0.79 -10.70 -3.13
C PRO A 113 -0.18 -9.89 -2.25
N PRO A 114 -1.47 -10.29 -2.18
CA PRO A 114 -2.49 -9.65 -1.38
C PRO A 114 -2.16 -9.58 0.12
N VAL A 115 -2.47 -8.46 0.74
CA VAL A 115 -2.44 -8.26 2.19
C VAL A 115 -3.60 -7.37 2.59
N ILE A 116 -4.22 -7.63 3.75
CA ILE A 116 -5.17 -6.71 4.37
C ILE A 116 -4.51 -6.12 5.61
N ILE A 117 -4.52 -4.80 5.72
CA ILE A 117 -3.98 -4.08 6.88
C ILE A 117 -5.11 -3.39 7.63
N ARG A 118 -5.10 -3.49 8.96
CA ARG A 118 -5.97 -2.73 9.85
C ARG A 118 -5.20 -1.65 10.60
N TRP A 119 -5.90 -0.56 10.87
CA TRP A 119 -5.39 0.59 11.62
C TRP A 119 -6.31 0.85 12.81
N PHE A 120 -5.75 0.90 14.00
CA PHE A 120 -6.45 1.16 15.25
C PHE A 120 -6.44 2.64 15.60
N PRO A 121 -7.33 3.10 16.50
CA PRO A 121 -7.24 4.43 17.09
C PRO A 121 -5.87 4.72 17.67
N GLY A 122 -5.35 5.90 17.39
CA GLY A 122 -4.01 6.35 17.79
C GLY A 122 -2.91 6.10 16.76
N LEU A 123 -3.11 5.20 15.79
CA LEU A 123 -2.13 4.95 14.73
C LEU A 123 -2.18 6.03 13.65
N GLU A 124 -1.00 6.44 13.24
CA GLU A 124 -0.75 7.36 12.13
C GLU A 124 0.52 6.94 11.39
N GLN A 125 0.76 7.45 10.23
CA GLN A 125 2.02 7.28 9.53
C GLN A 125 2.50 8.63 9.00
N GLN A 126 3.70 9.01 9.40
CA GLN A 126 4.31 10.25 8.94
C GLN A 126 4.60 10.18 7.44
N PRO A 127 4.71 11.34 6.75
CA PRO A 127 5.06 11.37 5.34
C PRO A 127 6.33 10.59 5.04
N HIS A 128 6.26 9.68 4.09
CA HIS A 128 7.35 8.82 3.66
C HIS A 128 7.22 8.50 2.17
N ALA A 129 8.33 8.07 1.58
CA ALA A 129 8.34 7.40 0.29
C ALA A 129 8.50 5.89 0.51
N ASP A 130 7.93 5.09 -0.39
CA ASP A 130 8.01 3.63 -0.27
C ASP A 130 9.31 3.05 -0.85
N LYS A 131 9.88 3.72 -1.85
CA LYS A 131 11.06 3.29 -2.61
C LYS A 131 12.38 3.79 -2.02
N GLN A 132 12.34 4.85 -1.21
CA GLN A 132 13.50 5.57 -0.70
C GLN A 132 13.26 6.04 0.74
N LEU A 133 14.31 6.46 1.42
CA LEU A 133 14.19 7.32 2.60
C LEU A 133 13.80 8.75 2.18
N ASN A 134 13.27 9.54 3.11
CA ASN A 134 12.77 10.89 2.82
C ASN A 134 13.86 11.87 2.36
N ASP A 135 15.11 11.59 2.61
CA ASP A 135 16.27 12.35 2.11
C ASP A 135 16.71 11.91 0.71
N GLY A 136 16.03 10.93 0.11
CA GLY A 136 16.33 10.38 -1.19
C GLY A 136 17.34 9.23 -1.18
N SER A 137 17.90 8.88 -0.04
CA SER A 137 18.81 7.74 0.08
C SER A 137 18.09 6.39 -0.09
N PRO A 138 18.80 5.31 -0.45
CA PRO A 138 18.18 4.00 -0.60
C PRO A 138 17.53 3.49 0.67
N ASN A 139 16.37 2.85 0.55
CA ASN A 139 15.72 2.08 1.60
C ASN A 139 15.75 0.56 1.26
N PRO A 140 15.29 -0.33 2.17
CA PRO A 140 15.26 -1.77 1.92
C PRO A 140 14.35 -2.23 0.76
N PHE A 141 13.52 -1.33 0.20
CA PHE A 141 12.51 -1.65 -0.81
C PHE A 141 12.67 -0.86 -2.12
N PRO A 142 13.86 -0.85 -2.75
CA PRO A 142 14.15 0.02 -3.90
C PRO A 142 13.33 -0.30 -5.15
N THR A 143 12.62 -1.43 -5.16
CA THR A 143 11.77 -1.89 -6.27
C THR A 143 10.29 -1.57 -6.10
N TYR A 144 9.90 -0.80 -5.08
CA TYR A 144 8.53 -0.32 -4.91
C TYR A 144 8.28 0.90 -5.81
N ASP A 145 8.27 0.65 -7.14
CA ASP A 145 8.25 1.71 -8.17
C ASP A 145 6.92 2.44 -8.24
N LEU A 146 5.83 1.69 -8.14
CA LEU A 146 4.46 2.20 -8.10
C LEU A 146 3.73 1.54 -6.93
N ASN A 147 2.82 2.27 -6.32
CA ASN A 147 2.08 1.83 -5.15
C ASN A 147 0.60 2.08 -5.31
N SER A 148 -0.22 1.32 -4.62
CA SER A 148 -1.64 1.59 -4.52
C SER A 148 -2.19 1.26 -3.14
N LEU A 149 -3.36 1.84 -2.84
CA LEU A 149 -4.10 1.62 -1.62
C LEU A 149 -5.58 1.46 -1.96
N ILE A 150 -6.18 0.36 -1.53
CA ILE A 150 -7.62 0.10 -1.69
C ILE A 150 -8.29 0.17 -0.34
N TYR A 151 -9.40 0.90 -0.23
CA TYR A 151 -10.17 1.10 1.00
C TYR A 151 -11.38 0.18 1.03
N TYR A 152 -11.65 -0.43 2.18
CA TYR A 152 -12.78 -1.33 2.34
C TYR A 152 -13.91 -0.78 3.20
N ASN A 153 -13.65 0.21 4.07
CA ASN A 153 -14.63 0.76 4.98
C ASN A 153 -14.42 2.26 5.22
N ASP A 154 -15.38 2.91 5.86
CA ASP A 154 -15.34 4.31 6.29
C ASP A 154 -16.05 4.54 7.65
N ASP A 155 -16.31 3.46 8.39
CA ASP A 155 -16.88 3.48 9.73
C ASP A 155 -15.82 3.76 10.82
N PHE A 156 -14.94 4.73 10.54
CA PHE A 156 -13.89 5.24 11.42
C PHE A 156 -13.74 6.76 11.22
N GLU A 157 -13.04 7.42 12.14
CA GLU A 157 -12.70 8.84 12.05
C GLU A 157 -11.19 9.02 11.91
N GLY A 158 -10.77 10.04 11.15
CA GLY A 158 -9.38 10.28 10.79
C GLY A 158 -8.89 9.30 9.72
N GLY A 159 -7.59 9.00 9.70
CA GLY A 159 -7.01 8.01 8.80
C GLY A 159 -6.99 8.42 7.32
N GLU A 160 -7.15 9.73 7.01
CA GLU A 160 -7.01 10.26 5.65
C GLU A 160 -5.60 10.03 5.14
N LEU A 161 -5.48 9.67 3.87
CA LEU A 161 -4.23 9.68 3.13
C LEU A 161 -3.92 11.11 2.69
N TYR A 162 -2.69 11.58 2.91
CA TYR A 162 -2.32 12.93 2.52
C TYR A 162 -0.95 12.99 1.85
N TYR A 163 -0.81 13.92 0.91
CA TYR A 163 0.39 14.19 0.12
C TYR A 163 0.82 15.64 0.35
N PRO A 164 1.73 15.93 1.30
CA PRO A 164 2.06 17.30 1.69
C PRO A 164 2.64 18.13 0.55
N GLN A 165 3.40 17.51 -0.37
CA GLN A 165 4.01 18.20 -1.51
C GLN A 165 3.00 18.59 -2.60
N HIS A 166 1.82 17.94 -2.61
CA HIS A 166 0.78 18.14 -3.62
C HIS A 166 -0.45 18.90 -3.10
N ASP A 167 -0.45 19.30 -1.83
CA ASP A 167 -1.62 19.86 -1.16
C ASP A 167 -2.88 19.03 -1.47
N LEU A 168 -2.76 17.73 -1.20
CA LEU A 168 -3.82 16.75 -1.50
C LEU A 168 -4.10 15.90 -0.27
N GLU A 169 -5.37 15.79 0.04
CA GLU A 169 -5.90 14.88 1.05
C GLU A 169 -7.00 14.04 0.44
N VAL A 170 -6.93 12.73 0.67
CA VAL A 170 -7.90 11.76 0.20
C VAL A 170 -8.69 11.22 1.38
N LYS A 171 -9.96 11.54 1.42
CA LYS A 171 -10.87 10.98 2.43
C LYS A 171 -11.21 9.54 2.05
N PRO A 172 -11.01 8.57 2.97
CA PRO A 172 -11.40 7.18 2.75
C PRO A 172 -12.86 7.01 2.37
N LYS A 173 -13.13 6.14 1.40
CA LYS A 173 -14.47 5.68 1.01
C LYS A 173 -14.40 4.20 0.68
N PRO A 174 -15.42 3.39 1.04
CA PRO A 174 -15.46 1.99 0.67
C PRO A 174 -15.37 1.80 -0.86
N GLY A 175 -14.46 0.94 -1.30
CA GLY A 175 -14.22 0.69 -2.72
C GLY A 175 -13.39 1.73 -3.46
N LEU A 176 -12.91 2.80 -2.78
CA LEU A 176 -11.95 3.75 -3.35
C LEU A 176 -10.59 3.09 -3.52
N ALA A 177 -9.89 3.43 -4.58
CA ALA A 177 -8.47 3.13 -4.74
C ALA A 177 -7.66 4.39 -5.07
N VAL A 178 -6.43 4.42 -4.56
CA VAL A 178 -5.45 5.47 -4.85
C VAL A 178 -4.16 4.79 -5.31
N ALA A 179 -3.48 5.37 -6.31
CA ALA A 179 -2.18 4.88 -6.73
C ALA A 179 -1.23 6.04 -7.08
N HIS A 180 0.07 5.82 -6.95
CA HIS A 180 1.09 6.84 -7.19
C HIS A 180 2.48 6.20 -7.37
N PRO A 181 3.47 6.92 -7.93
CA PRO A 181 4.88 6.50 -7.89
C PRO A 181 5.42 6.43 -6.45
N GLY A 182 6.38 5.52 -6.21
CA GLY A 182 6.91 5.23 -4.87
C GLY A 182 8.03 6.12 -4.39
N ASP A 183 8.49 7.09 -5.19
CA ASP A 183 9.65 7.93 -4.86
C ASP A 183 9.32 9.17 -4.02
N VAL A 184 10.36 9.89 -3.62
CA VAL A 184 10.25 11.07 -2.72
C VAL A 184 9.45 12.23 -3.29
N SER A 185 9.14 12.23 -4.60
CA SER A 185 8.25 13.24 -5.21
C SER A 185 6.79 13.03 -4.79
N TYR A 186 6.46 11.87 -4.20
CA TYR A 186 5.13 11.48 -3.77
C TYR A 186 5.10 11.07 -2.30
N LEU A 187 5.77 11.85 -1.43
CA LEU A 187 5.68 11.65 0.00
C LEU A 187 4.22 11.64 0.43
N HIS A 188 3.83 10.60 1.12
CA HIS A 188 2.47 10.42 1.61
C HIS A 188 2.46 9.90 3.04
N GLY A 189 1.40 10.25 3.76
CA GLY A 189 1.21 9.84 5.13
C GLY A 189 -0.24 9.48 5.40
N VAL A 190 -0.49 8.87 6.55
CA VAL A 190 -1.82 8.57 7.05
C VAL A 190 -2.06 9.38 8.31
N LYS A 191 -3.10 10.23 8.31
CA LYS A 191 -3.50 10.96 9.51
C LYS A 191 -3.93 10.00 10.60
N LYS A 192 -3.84 10.45 11.85
CA LYS A 192 -4.21 9.65 13.00
C LYS A 192 -5.64 9.13 12.88
N VAL A 193 -5.82 7.82 13.07
CA VAL A 193 -7.14 7.22 13.28
C VAL A 193 -7.62 7.63 14.67
N ILE A 194 -8.77 8.27 14.74
CA ILE A 194 -9.34 8.82 15.99
C ILE A 194 -10.24 7.78 16.66
N SER A 195 -11.10 7.13 15.87
CA SER A 195 -12.02 6.09 16.35
C SER A 195 -12.30 5.07 15.26
N GLY A 196 -12.80 3.89 15.63
CA GLY A 196 -13.07 2.79 14.71
C GLY A 196 -11.81 2.06 14.23
N GLU A 197 -11.96 1.17 13.28
CA GLU A 197 -10.85 0.44 12.63
C GLU A 197 -10.87 0.71 11.12
N ARG A 198 -9.73 1.09 10.55
CA ARG A 198 -9.57 1.35 9.11
C ARG A 198 -8.94 0.13 8.45
N PHE A 199 -9.61 -0.43 7.43
CA PHE A 199 -9.13 -1.59 6.68
C PHE A 199 -8.75 -1.22 5.25
N THR A 200 -7.55 -1.63 4.83
CA THR A 200 -7.03 -1.33 3.49
C THR A 200 -6.18 -2.48 2.96
N THR A 201 -6.00 -2.51 1.64
CA THR A 201 -4.94 -3.27 0.98
C THR A 201 -3.95 -2.31 0.34
N PRO A 202 -2.76 -2.11 0.93
CA PRO A 202 -1.64 -1.54 0.20
C PRO A 202 -1.07 -2.58 -0.77
N SER A 203 -0.65 -2.13 -1.94
CA SER A 203 0.00 -2.99 -2.92
C SER A 203 1.17 -2.26 -3.56
N PHE A 204 2.25 -3.00 -3.80
CA PHE A 204 3.49 -2.49 -4.36
C PHE A 204 3.78 -3.18 -5.69
N TYR A 205 4.27 -2.42 -6.64
CA TYR A 205 4.50 -2.87 -8.01
C TYR A 205 5.92 -2.55 -8.42
N THR A 206 6.60 -3.57 -8.94
CA THR A 206 7.96 -3.46 -9.49
C THR A 206 7.88 -3.40 -11.00
N ILE A 207 8.50 -2.40 -11.62
CA ILE A 207 8.59 -2.28 -13.08
C ILE A 207 9.48 -3.40 -13.62
N THR A 208 8.95 -4.14 -14.60
CA THR A 208 9.64 -5.25 -15.27
C THR A 208 9.99 -4.94 -16.71
N ASP A 209 9.33 -3.95 -17.33
CA ASP A 209 9.64 -3.45 -18.68
C ASP A 209 9.11 -2.02 -18.88
N LEU A 210 9.76 -1.27 -19.75
CA LEU A 210 9.35 0.07 -20.21
C LEU A 210 8.75 -0.06 -21.62
N LEU A 211 7.47 0.25 -21.78
CA LEU A 211 6.79 0.20 -23.07
C LEU A 211 7.17 1.44 -23.91
N LYS A 212 7.47 1.19 -25.18
CA LYS A 212 7.86 2.25 -26.14
C LYS A 212 6.64 2.97 -26.69
#